data_8cccfd816dcb5d2c4b583e510fcd9cd0
#
_entry.id   8cccfd816dcb5d2c4b583e510fcd9cd0
#
_cell.length_a   1.000
_cell.length_b   1.000
_cell.length_c   1.000
_cell.angle_alpha   90.00
_cell.angle_beta   90.00
_cell.angle_gamma   90.00
#
_symmetry.space_group_name_H-M   'P 1'
#
loop_
_entity.id
_entity.type
_entity.pdbx_description
1 polymer ?
#
loop_
_entity_poly.entity_id
_entity_poly.type
_entity_poly.pdbx_seq_one_letter_code
_entity_poly.pdbx_strand_id
1 'polypeptide(L)'
;MRIADGCAPTLDAAAALWHAEAMKPRQAEINRDTTETRIQGKLVLDGEGMYDIETGIPFFNHMLELLTKHALFDCTLRAAGDLDVDYHHTVEDTGLVLGKALAKALGDRRGIARYGYSLLPMDDALAQVAVDLGGRPFLVYKIANRKRKIRDFDLHILEHFFRSFCDQARINLHIVQPYGDDVHHAYEAVFKGVARALYMACARDPRVKGVPSSKELIEG
;
A
#
# COMPACT_ATOMS: atom_id res chain seq x y z
N MET A 1 -17.17 -35.95 38.80
CA MET A 1 -16.35 -34.90 38.19
C MET A 1 -16.32 -35.20 36.70
N ARG A 2 -17.20 -34.56 35.90
CA ARG A 2 -17.29 -34.77 34.43
C ARG A 2 -16.29 -33.86 33.77
N ILE A 3 -15.36 -34.44 33.03
CA ILE A 3 -14.42 -33.73 32.16
C ILE A 3 -15.24 -33.34 30.92
N ALA A 4 -15.33 -32.02 30.65
CA ALA A 4 -15.98 -31.51 29.47
C ALA A 4 -15.07 -31.82 28.26
N ASP A 5 -15.53 -32.67 27.35
CA ASP A 5 -14.91 -32.95 26.06
C ASP A 5 -15.00 -31.68 25.21
N GLY A 6 -13.90 -30.94 25.11
CA GLY A 6 -13.70 -29.88 24.14
C GLY A 6 -13.51 -30.51 22.77
N CYS A 7 -14.61 -30.69 22.04
CA CYS A 7 -14.56 -31.18 20.66
C CYS A 7 -13.82 -30.16 19.79
N ALA A 8 -12.64 -30.53 19.30
CA ALA A 8 -11.94 -29.76 18.28
C ALA A 8 -12.82 -29.66 17.01
N PRO A 9 -12.88 -28.53 16.31
CA PRO A 9 -13.70 -28.41 15.11
C PRO A 9 -13.27 -29.45 14.08
N THR A 10 -14.24 -30.09 13.44
CA THR A 10 -13.98 -31.02 12.34
C THR A 10 -13.25 -30.34 11.19
N LEU A 11 -12.46 -31.07 10.41
CA LEU A 11 -11.74 -30.53 9.23
C LEU A 11 -12.67 -29.79 8.27
N ASP A 12 -13.93 -30.22 8.13
CA ASP A 12 -14.96 -29.55 7.33
C ASP A 12 -15.41 -28.23 7.94
N ALA A 13 -15.54 -28.13 9.27
CA ALA A 13 -15.89 -26.89 9.95
C ALA A 13 -14.74 -25.88 9.89
N ALA A 14 -13.50 -26.33 10.00
CA ALA A 14 -12.32 -25.49 9.83
C ALA A 14 -12.19 -24.99 8.38
N ALA A 15 -12.47 -25.82 7.37
CA ALA A 15 -12.49 -25.42 5.95
C ALA A 15 -13.62 -24.45 5.67
N ALA A 16 -14.81 -24.63 6.23
CA ALA A 16 -15.96 -23.74 6.07
C ALA A 16 -15.71 -22.36 6.72
N LEU A 17 -15.10 -22.35 7.91
CA LEU A 17 -14.67 -21.11 8.56
C LEU A 17 -13.59 -20.37 7.75
N TRP A 18 -12.66 -21.12 7.18
CA TRP A 18 -11.62 -20.57 6.30
C TRP A 18 -12.22 -19.93 5.04
N HIS A 19 -13.21 -20.60 4.40
CA HIS A 19 -13.95 -20.05 3.27
C HIS A 19 -14.78 -18.83 3.64
N ALA A 20 -15.41 -18.82 4.81
CA ALA A 20 -16.20 -17.68 5.28
C ALA A 20 -15.34 -16.46 5.65
N GLU A 21 -14.16 -16.66 6.26
CA GLU A 21 -13.19 -15.59 6.50
C GLU A 21 -12.53 -15.09 5.20
N ALA A 22 -12.27 -15.99 4.24
CA ALA A 22 -11.76 -15.62 2.92
C ALA A 22 -12.76 -14.79 2.09
N MET A 23 -14.05 -14.79 2.44
CA MET A 23 -15.11 -14.03 1.76
C MET A 23 -15.27 -12.59 2.32
N LYS A 24 -14.71 -12.28 3.49
CA LYS A 24 -14.75 -10.90 3.99
C LYS A 24 -13.68 -10.06 3.30
N PRO A 25 -14.03 -8.86 2.77
CA PRO A 25 -13.04 -7.96 2.20
C PRO A 25 -12.01 -7.57 3.24
N ARG A 26 -10.73 -7.64 2.88
CA ARG A 26 -9.64 -7.18 3.73
C ARG A 26 -9.63 -5.65 3.68
N GLN A 27 -10.03 -5.03 4.76
CA GLN A 27 -10.16 -3.58 4.83
C GLN A 27 -9.73 -3.03 6.18
N ALA A 28 -9.32 -1.77 6.18
CA ALA A 28 -9.02 -1.02 7.38
C ALA A 28 -9.34 0.45 7.23
N GLU A 29 -9.69 1.07 8.34
CA GLU A 29 -9.84 2.52 8.47
C GLU A 29 -8.88 3.02 9.54
N ILE A 30 -8.19 4.11 9.24
CA ILE A 30 -7.22 4.78 10.10
C ILE A 30 -7.57 6.25 10.15
N ASN A 31 -7.62 6.76 11.38
CA ASN A 31 -7.75 8.18 11.67
C ASN A 31 -6.47 8.66 12.36
N ARG A 32 -5.91 9.77 11.89
CA ARG A 32 -4.77 10.46 12.46
C ARG A 32 -5.14 11.92 12.63
N ASP A 33 -4.98 12.43 13.84
CA ASP A 33 -5.24 13.84 14.18
C ASP A 33 -4.06 14.35 15.01
N THR A 34 -3.37 15.36 14.48
CA THR A 34 -2.22 16.02 15.09
C THR A 34 -2.44 17.54 15.07
N THR A 35 -1.47 18.31 15.54
CA THR A 35 -1.49 19.77 15.40
C THR A 35 -1.27 20.26 13.97
N GLU A 36 -0.66 19.43 13.12
CA GLU A 36 -0.26 19.75 11.75
C GLU A 36 -1.22 19.18 10.71
N THR A 37 -1.78 17.98 10.97
CA THR A 37 -2.60 17.27 9.99
C THR A 37 -3.80 16.58 10.64
N ARG A 38 -4.91 16.48 9.88
CA ARG A 38 -6.05 15.63 10.18
C ARG A 38 -6.33 14.75 8.96
N ILE A 39 -6.11 13.45 9.10
CA ILE A 39 -6.23 12.51 7.98
C ILE A 39 -7.11 11.34 8.35
N GLN A 40 -8.09 11.05 7.49
CA GLN A 40 -8.94 9.85 7.57
C GLN A 40 -8.75 9.05 6.29
N GLY A 41 -8.33 7.79 6.44
CA GLY A 41 -8.10 6.89 5.32
C GLY A 41 -8.76 5.55 5.51
N LYS A 42 -9.57 5.12 4.54
CA LYS A 42 -10.11 3.77 4.44
C LYS A 42 -9.54 3.09 3.21
N LEU A 43 -9.02 1.88 3.38
CA LEU A 43 -8.46 1.06 2.32
C LEU A 43 -9.12 -0.31 2.32
N VAL A 44 -9.56 -0.76 1.14
CA VAL A 44 -10.08 -2.11 0.87
C VAL A 44 -9.14 -2.77 -0.13
N LEU A 45 -8.54 -3.91 0.22
CA LEU A 45 -7.57 -4.61 -0.66
C LEU A 45 -8.27 -5.46 -1.73
N ASP A 46 -9.45 -5.97 -1.42
CA ASP A 46 -10.25 -6.80 -2.32
C ASP A 46 -11.32 -5.92 -3.00
N GLY A 47 -10.89 -4.80 -3.62
CA GLY A 47 -11.72 -3.78 -4.24
C GLY A 47 -11.77 -3.88 -5.77
N GLU A 48 -12.30 -2.82 -6.40
CA GLU A 48 -12.46 -2.67 -7.85
C GLU A 48 -11.71 -1.45 -8.42
N GLY A 49 -10.88 -0.80 -7.60
CA GLY A 49 -10.14 0.41 -7.94
C GLY A 49 -11.00 1.67 -7.86
N MET A 50 -11.96 1.69 -6.94
CA MET A 50 -12.76 2.88 -6.66
C MET A 50 -12.01 3.82 -5.72
N TYR A 51 -12.04 5.11 -6.02
CA TYR A 51 -11.36 6.10 -5.20
C TYR A 51 -12.21 7.35 -4.96
N ASP A 52 -12.02 7.92 -3.77
CA ASP A 52 -12.56 9.21 -3.37
C ASP A 52 -11.49 9.88 -2.48
N ILE A 53 -10.60 10.68 -3.13
CA ILE A 53 -9.35 11.16 -2.55
C ILE A 53 -9.29 12.67 -2.61
N GLU A 54 -9.09 13.29 -1.44
CA GLU A 54 -8.96 14.74 -1.29
C GLU A 54 -7.88 15.06 -0.26
N THR A 55 -6.76 15.66 -0.74
CA THR A 55 -5.63 16.07 0.10
C THR A 55 -5.36 17.57 0.04
N GLY A 56 -6.11 18.32 -0.76
CA GLY A 56 -5.82 19.73 -1.06
C GLY A 56 -4.64 19.91 -2.03
N ILE A 57 -3.99 18.83 -2.48
CA ILE A 57 -2.81 18.87 -3.36
C ILE A 57 -3.14 18.12 -4.66
N PRO A 58 -3.52 18.82 -5.75
CA PRO A 58 -4.08 18.17 -6.96
C PRO A 58 -3.17 17.12 -7.61
N PHE A 59 -1.86 17.39 -7.69
CA PHE A 59 -0.91 16.42 -8.25
C PHE A 59 -0.80 15.15 -7.39
N PHE A 60 -0.81 15.31 -6.07
CA PHE A 60 -0.74 14.18 -5.16
C PHE A 60 -2.02 13.35 -5.16
N ASN A 61 -3.20 14.01 -5.24
CA ASN A 61 -4.48 13.32 -5.45
C ASN A 61 -4.40 12.41 -6.68
N HIS A 62 -3.97 12.96 -7.82
CA HIS A 62 -3.83 12.22 -9.07
C HIS A 62 -2.90 10.99 -8.91
N MET A 63 -1.75 11.13 -8.24
CA MET A 63 -0.83 10.02 -7.99
C MET A 63 -1.48 8.91 -7.14
N LEU A 64 -2.21 9.27 -6.10
CA LEU A 64 -2.92 8.32 -5.23
C LEU A 64 -4.10 7.64 -5.95
N GLU A 65 -4.81 8.35 -6.81
CA GLU A 65 -5.86 7.81 -7.68
C GLU A 65 -5.30 6.74 -8.62
N LEU A 66 -4.15 7.00 -9.25
CA LEU A 66 -3.46 6.02 -10.09
C LEU A 66 -3.04 4.78 -9.29
N LEU A 67 -2.48 4.98 -8.09
CA LEU A 67 -2.11 3.88 -7.21
C LEU A 67 -3.34 3.02 -6.88
N THR A 68 -4.41 3.65 -6.45
CA THR A 68 -5.66 2.97 -6.07
C THR A 68 -6.25 2.21 -7.24
N LYS A 69 -6.41 2.88 -8.40
CA LYS A 69 -7.02 2.31 -9.60
C LYS A 69 -6.26 1.10 -10.12
N HIS A 70 -4.93 1.20 -10.22
CA HIS A 70 -4.11 0.14 -10.79
C HIS A 70 -3.79 -1.00 -9.82
N ALA A 71 -3.92 -0.77 -8.50
CA ALA A 71 -3.86 -1.83 -7.48
C ALA A 71 -5.18 -2.61 -7.36
N LEU A 72 -6.27 -2.13 -7.96
CA LEU A 72 -7.65 -2.59 -7.75
C LEU A 72 -8.05 -2.56 -6.26
N PHE A 73 -7.47 -1.64 -5.51
CA PHE A 73 -7.92 -1.34 -4.15
C PHE A 73 -9.09 -0.36 -4.22
N ASP A 74 -9.91 -0.29 -3.15
CA ASP A 74 -10.78 0.87 -3.00
C ASP A 74 -10.21 1.76 -1.89
N CYS A 75 -10.17 3.07 -2.14
CA CYS A 75 -9.60 4.04 -1.20
C CYS A 75 -10.52 5.25 -1.04
N THR A 76 -10.90 5.52 0.21
CA THR A 76 -11.47 6.82 0.60
C THR A 76 -10.46 7.53 1.48
N LEU A 77 -10.04 8.74 1.09
CA LEU A 77 -9.02 9.51 1.81
C LEU A 77 -9.43 10.99 1.91
N ARG A 78 -9.38 11.52 3.12
CA ARG A 78 -9.53 12.94 3.39
C ARG A 78 -8.33 13.38 4.21
N ALA A 79 -7.57 14.34 3.70
CA ALA A 79 -6.44 14.92 4.39
C ALA A 79 -6.58 16.45 4.41
N ALA A 80 -6.49 17.03 5.59
CA ALA A 80 -6.36 18.45 5.81
C ALA A 80 -5.09 18.68 6.61
N GLY A 81 -4.16 19.44 6.07
CA GLY A 81 -2.90 19.80 6.72
C GLY A 81 -2.61 21.29 6.60
N ASP A 82 -1.49 21.69 7.14
CA ASP A 82 -0.96 23.07 7.17
C ASP A 82 -0.29 23.45 5.84
N LEU A 83 -1.06 23.38 4.73
CA LEU A 83 -0.58 23.61 3.36
C LEU A 83 -0.02 25.02 3.11
N ASP A 84 -0.27 25.95 4.00
CA ASP A 84 0.30 27.30 4.02
C ASP A 84 1.76 27.30 4.51
N VAL A 85 2.19 26.24 5.23
CA VAL A 85 3.60 26.00 5.55
C VAL A 85 4.30 25.38 4.33
N ASP A 86 3.95 24.16 4.00
CA ASP A 86 4.31 23.45 2.77
C ASP A 86 3.47 22.14 2.63
N TYR A 87 3.81 21.29 1.66
CA TYR A 87 3.10 20.04 1.44
C TYR A 87 3.69 18.83 2.21
N HIS A 88 4.80 19.02 2.93
CA HIS A 88 5.57 17.92 3.53
C HIS A 88 4.73 17.11 4.53
N HIS A 89 4.18 17.77 5.55
CA HIS A 89 3.43 17.11 6.61
C HIS A 89 2.22 16.34 6.07
N THR A 90 1.47 16.95 5.15
CA THR A 90 0.29 16.30 4.54
C THR A 90 0.67 15.07 3.74
N VAL A 91 1.74 15.13 2.94
CA VAL A 91 2.19 14.04 2.08
C VAL A 91 2.79 12.91 2.91
N GLU A 92 3.65 13.23 3.88
CA GLU A 92 4.26 12.25 4.77
C GLU A 92 3.22 11.51 5.63
N ASP A 93 2.34 12.25 6.29
CA ASP A 93 1.31 11.71 7.16
C ASP A 93 0.26 10.88 6.40
N THR A 94 -0.02 11.22 5.14
CA THR A 94 -0.81 10.37 4.25
C THR A 94 -0.12 9.01 4.04
N GLY A 95 1.20 8.99 3.89
CA GLY A 95 2.00 7.77 3.84
C GLY A 95 1.86 6.92 5.11
N LEU A 96 1.93 7.56 6.29
CA LEU A 96 1.70 6.89 7.58
C LEU A 96 0.32 6.25 7.66
N VAL A 97 -0.73 6.99 7.27
CA VAL A 97 -2.13 6.52 7.32
C VAL A 97 -2.36 5.36 6.37
N LEU A 98 -1.97 5.48 5.10
CA LEU A 98 -2.16 4.44 4.10
C LEU A 98 -1.30 3.20 4.38
N GLY A 99 -0.06 3.37 4.85
CA GLY A 99 0.80 2.27 5.27
C GLY A 99 0.20 1.47 6.43
N LYS A 100 -0.31 2.17 7.45
CA LYS A 100 -0.99 1.54 8.60
C LYS A 100 -2.31 0.86 8.18
N ALA A 101 -3.05 1.46 7.24
CA ALA A 101 -4.25 0.86 6.68
C ALA A 101 -3.93 -0.44 5.93
N LEU A 102 -2.87 -0.46 5.12
CA LEU A 102 -2.39 -1.64 4.41
C LEU A 102 -2.01 -2.76 5.40
N ALA A 103 -1.18 -2.46 6.41
CA ALA A 103 -0.77 -3.43 7.42
C ALA A 103 -1.97 -4.05 8.14
N LYS A 104 -2.91 -3.20 8.59
CA LYS A 104 -4.11 -3.64 9.31
C LYS A 104 -5.05 -4.46 8.43
N ALA A 105 -5.20 -4.10 7.16
CA ALA A 105 -6.03 -4.84 6.20
C ALA A 105 -5.41 -6.20 5.82
N LEU A 106 -4.07 -6.31 5.75
CA LEU A 106 -3.36 -7.56 5.52
C LEU A 106 -3.45 -8.53 6.70
N GLY A 107 -3.63 -8.01 7.93
CA GLY A 107 -3.66 -8.84 9.13
C GLY A 107 -2.35 -9.64 9.30
N ASP A 108 -2.48 -10.94 9.55
CA ASP A 108 -1.35 -11.86 9.76
C ASP A 108 -0.66 -12.32 8.47
N ARG A 109 -1.10 -11.80 7.33
CA ARG A 109 -0.52 -12.07 5.99
C ARG A 109 -0.62 -13.53 5.53
N ARG A 110 -1.58 -14.29 6.06
CA ARG A 110 -1.83 -15.67 5.64
C ARG A 110 -2.41 -15.74 4.24
N GLY A 111 -1.99 -16.76 3.48
CA GLY A 111 -2.59 -17.10 2.20
C GLY A 111 -2.39 -16.05 1.10
N ILE A 112 -1.42 -15.13 1.24
CA ILE A 112 -1.08 -14.14 0.21
C ILE A 112 0.13 -14.57 -0.61
N ALA A 113 0.29 -13.99 -1.81
CA ALA A 113 1.48 -14.19 -2.66
C ALA A 113 2.75 -13.64 -2.02
N ARG A 114 2.64 -12.59 -1.17
CA ARG A 114 3.71 -11.94 -0.44
C ARG A 114 4.65 -11.09 -1.30
N TYR A 115 5.10 -11.62 -2.44
CA TYR A 115 6.01 -10.92 -3.35
C TYR A 115 5.25 -10.40 -4.55
N GLY A 116 5.59 -9.18 -4.98
CA GLY A 116 5.07 -8.59 -6.20
C GLY A 116 6.13 -7.76 -6.89
N TYR A 117 6.02 -7.64 -8.19
CA TYR A 117 6.91 -6.84 -9.00
C TYR A 117 6.20 -6.28 -10.22
N SER A 118 6.77 -5.23 -10.78
CA SER A 118 6.32 -4.68 -12.05
C SER A 118 7.48 -4.10 -12.85
N LEU A 119 7.36 -4.19 -14.15
CA LEU A 119 8.15 -3.43 -15.12
C LEU A 119 7.12 -2.65 -15.94
N LEU A 120 6.99 -1.36 -15.65
CA LEU A 120 5.86 -0.56 -16.12
C LEU A 120 6.32 0.61 -16.99
N PRO A 121 5.99 0.60 -18.28
CA PRO A 121 6.24 1.72 -19.18
C PRO A 121 5.13 2.78 -19.06
N MET A 122 5.49 4.03 -19.21
CA MET A 122 4.60 5.15 -19.45
C MET A 122 5.25 6.06 -20.48
N ASP A 123 4.83 5.93 -21.72
CA ASP A 123 5.40 6.59 -22.91
C ASP A 123 6.95 6.52 -22.91
N ASP A 124 7.62 7.63 -22.64
CA ASP A 124 9.09 7.74 -22.61
C ASP A 124 9.72 7.24 -21.29
N ALA A 125 8.92 6.92 -20.28
CA ALA A 125 9.40 6.57 -18.95
C ALA A 125 9.21 5.07 -18.63
N LEU A 126 10.08 4.55 -17.78
CA LEU A 126 10.01 3.19 -17.24
C LEU A 126 10.15 3.20 -15.74
N ALA A 127 9.32 2.42 -15.04
CA ALA A 127 9.51 2.11 -13.63
C ALA A 127 9.70 0.61 -13.42
N GLN A 128 10.63 0.26 -12.54
CA GLN A 128 10.89 -1.09 -12.03
C GLN A 128 10.56 -1.09 -10.54
N VAL A 129 9.62 -1.92 -10.14
CA VAL A 129 9.16 -1.98 -8.75
C VAL A 129 9.16 -3.42 -8.26
N ALA A 130 9.64 -3.63 -7.03
CA ALA A 130 9.52 -4.90 -6.32
C ALA A 130 9.08 -4.65 -4.87
N VAL A 131 8.19 -5.53 -4.36
CA VAL A 131 7.68 -5.47 -3.00
C VAL A 131 7.78 -6.83 -2.32
N ASP A 132 8.17 -6.84 -1.03
CA ASP A 132 8.05 -7.97 -0.11
C ASP A 132 7.22 -7.56 1.10
N LEU A 133 6.07 -8.19 1.29
CA LEU A 133 5.21 -8.00 2.47
C LEU A 133 5.75 -8.79 3.68
N GLY A 134 7.06 -8.75 3.89
CA GLY A 134 7.81 -9.59 4.82
C GLY A 134 7.88 -9.09 6.28
N GLY A 135 7.15 -8.03 6.66
CA GLY A 135 7.09 -7.53 8.06
C GLY A 135 8.25 -6.58 8.44
N ARG A 136 9.23 -6.37 7.59
CA ARG A 136 10.37 -5.49 7.85
C ARG A 136 10.35 -4.29 6.93
N PRO A 137 10.37 -3.04 7.43
CA PRO A 137 10.36 -1.86 6.60
C PRO A 137 11.71 -1.65 5.92
N PHE A 138 11.70 -1.39 4.63
CA PHE A 138 12.85 -0.92 3.89
C PHE A 138 12.42 -0.25 2.58
N LEU A 139 12.98 0.90 2.27
CA LEU A 139 12.75 1.59 1.02
C LEU A 139 14.05 1.74 0.23
N VAL A 140 14.03 1.31 -1.04
CA VAL A 140 14.98 1.77 -2.07
C VAL A 140 14.23 2.69 -3.01
N TYR A 141 14.68 3.94 -3.13
CA TYR A 141 14.06 4.94 -3.99
C TYR A 141 15.11 5.56 -4.90
N LYS A 142 15.08 5.20 -6.19
CA LYS A 142 16.05 5.65 -7.19
C LYS A 142 15.33 6.18 -8.41
N ILE A 143 15.19 7.48 -8.49
CA ILE A 143 14.57 8.19 -9.60
C ILE A 143 15.64 8.89 -10.43
N ALA A 144 15.77 8.51 -11.72
CA ALA A 144 16.75 9.11 -12.62
C ALA A 144 16.33 10.51 -13.08
N ASN A 145 15.01 10.77 -13.18
CA ASN A 145 14.51 12.10 -13.53
C ASN A 145 14.92 13.11 -12.46
N ARG A 146 15.64 14.15 -12.86
CA ARG A 146 16.23 15.14 -11.94
C ARG A 146 15.40 16.41 -11.77
N LYS A 147 14.26 16.53 -12.44
CA LYS A 147 13.34 17.63 -12.21
C LYS A 147 12.80 17.57 -10.79
N ARG A 148 12.82 18.71 -10.11
CA ARG A 148 12.44 18.76 -8.71
C ARG A 148 10.98 19.13 -8.47
N LYS A 149 10.33 19.74 -9.46
CA LYS A 149 8.96 20.27 -9.27
C LYS A 149 8.07 19.97 -10.46
N ILE A 150 6.81 19.74 -10.17
CA ILE A 150 5.68 19.87 -11.09
C ILE A 150 4.79 21.00 -10.56
N ARG A 151 4.71 22.11 -11.28
CA ARG A 151 4.08 23.34 -10.79
C ARG A 151 4.72 23.77 -9.46
N ASP A 152 3.94 23.83 -8.38
CA ASP A 152 4.33 24.17 -7.02
C ASP A 152 4.70 22.95 -6.15
N PHE A 153 4.44 21.74 -6.65
CA PHE A 153 4.71 20.49 -5.91
C PHE A 153 6.19 20.09 -6.02
N ASP A 154 6.87 19.95 -4.87
CA ASP A 154 8.24 19.45 -4.80
C ASP A 154 8.22 17.90 -4.80
N LEU A 155 8.76 17.30 -5.86
CA LEU A 155 8.74 15.86 -6.07
C LEU A 155 9.60 15.07 -5.06
N HIS A 156 10.53 15.74 -4.38
CA HIS A 156 11.36 15.12 -3.35
C HIS A 156 10.52 14.60 -2.16
N ILE A 157 9.42 15.25 -1.85
CA ILE A 157 8.54 14.84 -0.74
C ILE A 157 7.87 13.48 -0.98
N LEU A 158 7.80 12.99 -2.24
CA LEU A 158 7.26 11.65 -2.53
C LEU A 158 8.16 10.52 -1.98
N GLU A 159 9.47 10.76 -1.81
CA GLU A 159 10.32 9.81 -1.09
C GLU A 159 9.89 9.67 0.37
N HIS A 160 9.52 10.77 1.03
CA HIS A 160 9.00 10.77 2.41
C HIS A 160 7.66 10.01 2.49
N PHE A 161 6.76 10.24 1.51
CA PHE A 161 5.53 9.45 1.41
C PHE A 161 5.80 7.95 1.37
N PHE A 162 6.66 7.48 0.45
CA PHE A 162 6.96 6.05 0.32
C PHE A 162 7.70 5.50 1.53
N ARG A 163 8.57 6.28 2.18
CA ARG A 163 9.26 5.90 3.40
C ARG A 163 8.28 5.67 4.54
N SER A 164 7.42 6.64 4.81
CA SER A 164 6.38 6.56 5.84
C SER A 164 5.39 5.45 5.57
N PHE A 165 5.02 5.25 4.29
CA PHE A 165 4.19 4.13 3.86
C PHE A 165 4.86 2.78 4.15
N CYS A 166 6.13 2.59 3.79
CA CYS A 166 6.88 1.36 4.04
C CYS A 166 7.03 1.09 5.53
N ASP A 167 7.34 2.11 6.32
CA ASP A 167 7.54 1.99 7.76
C ASP A 167 6.27 1.50 8.46
N GLN A 168 5.12 2.06 8.14
CA GLN A 168 3.84 1.67 8.73
C GLN A 168 3.25 0.39 8.14
N ALA A 169 3.43 0.16 6.85
CA ALA A 169 3.01 -1.08 6.20
C ALA A 169 3.92 -2.27 6.57
N ARG A 170 5.10 -2.03 7.12
CA ARG A 170 6.11 -3.05 7.45
C ARG A 170 6.47 -3.89 6.22
N ILE A 171 6.91 -3.22 5.15
CA ILE A 171 7.23 -3.84 3.86
C ILE A 171 8.58 -3.40 3.34
N ASN A 172 9.22 -4.24 2.52
CA ASN A 172 10.30 -3.81 1.66
C ASN A 172 9.71 -3.33 0.33
N LEU A 173 10.07 -2.14 -0.11
CA LEU A 173 9.66 -1.57 -1.39
C LEU A 173 10.88 -1.02 -2.13
N HIS A 174 11.13 -1.55 -3.31
CA HIS A 174 12.18 -1.07 -4.19
C HIS A 174 11.56 -0.40 -5.40
N ILE A 175 11.89 0.87 -5.62
CA ILE A 175 11.44 1.69 -6.74
C ILE A 175 12.67 2.18 -7.48
N VAL A 176 12.80 1.80 -8.74
CA VAL A 176 13.84 2.28 -9.65
C VAL A 176 13.19 2.79 -10.92
N GLN A 177 13.37 4.08 -11.21
CA GLN A 177 12.95 4.71 -12.46
C GLN A 177 14.23 5.05 -13.22
N PRO A 178 14.65 4.19 -14.19
CA PRO A 178 15.97 4.29 -14.81
C PRO A 178 16.07 5.36 -15.89
N TYR A 179 14.94 5.73 -16.54
CA TYR A 179 14.87 6.76 -17.58
C TYR A 179 13.45 7.28 -17.76
N GLY A 180 13.33 8.46 -18.36
CA GLY A 180 12.10 9.18 -18.67
C GLY A 180 12.35 10.68 -18.57
N ASP A 181 12.15 11.39 -19.66
CA ASP A 181 12.42 12.84 -19.75
C ASP A 181 11.23 13.65 -19.26
N ASP A 182 9.99 13.19 -19.55
CA ASP A 182 8.80 13.79 -19.00
C ASP A 182 8.63 13.41 -17.53
N VAL A 183 8.63 14.41 -16.67
CA VAL A 183 8.55 14.21 -15.23
C VAL A 183 7.18 13.67 -14.78
N HIS A 184 6.10 14.04 -15.48
CA HIS A 184 4.76 13.53 -15.18
C HIS A 184 4.69 12.02 -15.48
N HIS A 185 5.14 11.62 -16.68
CA HIS A 185 5.20 10.20 -17.08
C HIS A 185 6.09 9.38 -16.14
N ALA A 186 7.24 9.93 -15.72
CA ALA A 186 8.15 9.26 -14.80
C ALA A 186 7.46 8.91 -13.47
N TYR A 187 6.70 9.84 -12.87
CA TYR A 187 6.01 9.60 -11.61
C TYR A 187 4.71 8.79 -11.78
N GLU A 188 3.99 8.96 -12.89
CA GLU A 188 2.89 8.04 -13.20
C GLU A 188 3.38 6.59 -13.32
N ALA A 189 4.49 6.35 -14.04
CA ALA A 189 5.08 5.02 -14.15
C ALA A 189 5.41 4.44 -12.76
N VAL A 190 5.96 5.25 -11.86
CA VAL A 190 6.27 4.86 -10.48
C VAL A 190 5.01 4.46 -9.72
N PHE A 191 3.98 5.31 -9.66
CA PHE A 191 2.77 5.03 -8.87
C PHE A 191 1.97 3.85 -9.44
N LYS A 192 1.82 3.76 -10.75
CA LYS A 192 1.22 2.59 -11.42
C LYS A 192 2.04 1.32 -11.19
N GLY A 193 3.38 1.45 -11.22
CA GLY A 193 4.30 0.34 -10.94
C GLY A 193 4.16 -0.19 -9.51
N VAL A 194 4.13 0.69 -8.52
CA VAL A 194 3.88 0.33 -7.11
C VAL A 194 2.50 -0.32 -6.95
N ALA A 195 1.48 0.24 -7.59
CA ALA A 195 0.14 -0.32 -7.58
C ALA A 195 0.10 -1.77 -8.08
N ARG A 196 0.73 -2.05 -9.23
CA ARG A 196 0.76 -3.40 -9.81
C ARG A 196 1.56 -4.39 -8.98
N ALA A 197 2.66 -3.95 -8.38
CA ALA A 197 3.45 -4.77 -7.46
C ALA A 197 2.66 -5.10 -6.18
N LEU A 198 1.96 -4.13 -5.60
CA LEU A 198 1.08 -4.34 -4.44
C LEU A 198 -0.10 -5.26 -4.78
N TYR A 199 -0.76 -5.05 -5.93
CA TYR A 199 -1.83 -5.94 -6.40
C TYR A 199 -1.38 -7.40 -6.41
N MET A 200 -0.21 -7.68 -7.00
CA MET A 200 0.35 -9.03 -7.07
C MET A 200 0.69 -9.57 -5.67
N ALA A 201 1.38 -8.78 -4.84
CA ALA A 201 1.82 -9.23 -3.52
C ALA A 201 0.66 -9.49 -2.56
N CYS A 202 -0.41 -8.69 -2.64
CA CYS A 202 -1.61 -8.82 -1.81
C CYS A 202 -2.57 -9.92 -2.31
N ALA A 203 -2.38 -10.43 -3.53
CA ALA A 203 -3.25 -11.46 -4.09
C ALA A 203 -3.28 -12.71 -3.20
N ARG A 204 -4.49 -13.28 -3.01
CA ARG A 204 -4.64 -14.56 -2.31
C ARG A 204 -4.17 -15.70 -3.22
N ASP A 205 -3.28 -16.55 -2.72
CA ASP A 205 -2.88 -17.80 -3.40
C ASP A 205 -3.44 -18.99 -2.63
N PRO A 206 -4.41 -19.74 -3.19
CA PRO A 206 -5.04 -20.87 -2.51
C PRO A 206 -4.08 -22.03 -2.20
N ARG A 207 -2.90 -22.02 -2.79
CA ARG A 207 -1.84 -23.01 -2.52
C ARG A 207 -1.03 -22.67 -1.27
N VAL A 208 -1.08 -21.40 -0.80
CA VAL A 208 -0.38 -20.94 0.40
C VAL A 208 -1.26 -21.19 1.62
N LYS A 209 -0.99 -22.25 2.38
CA LYS A 209 -1.80 -22.72 3.51
C LYS A 209 -1.51 -22.03 4.85
N GLY A 210 -0.73 -20.97 4.88
CA GLY A 210 -0.35 -20.30 6.11
C GLY A 210 0.36 -18.99 5.85
N VAL A 211 1.21 -18.58 6.77
CA VAL A 211 2.09 -17.44 6.57
C VAL A 211 3.15 -17.82 5.53
N PRO A 212 3.34 -17.05 4.44
CA PRO A 212 4.28 -17.36 3.37
C PRO A 212 5.73 -17.08 3.80
N SER A 213 6.21 -17.81 4.80
CA SER A 213 7.55 -17.69 5.36
C SER A 213 8.06 -19.06 5.80
N SER A 214 9.32 -19.37 5.48
CA SER A 214 9.99 -20.58 5.99
C SER A 214 10.13 -20.61 7.51
N LYS A 215 9.96 -19.46 8.17
CA LYS A 215 9.94 -19.32 9.64
C LYS A 215 8.55 -19.48 10.23
N GLU A 216 7.51 -19.68 9.39
CA GLU A 216 6.09 -19.73 9.76
C GLU A 216 5.57 -18.48 10.51
N LEU A 217 6.36 -17.40 10.48
CA LEU A 217 6.08 -16.14 11.14
C LEU A 217 6.52 -14.98 10.25
N ILE A 218 5.70 -13.93 10.19
CA ILE A 218 6.06 -12.59 9.69
C ILE A 218 5.82 -11.64 10.85
N GLU A 219 6.91 -11.13 11.44
CA GLU A 219 6.86 -10.14 12.51
C GLU A 219 6.60 -8.75 11.88
N GLY A 220 5.51 -8.09 12.32
CA GLY A 220 5.16 -6.78 11.82
C GLY A 220 4.20 -6.02 12.72
#